data_8ce94f4f94d81206f8a31b23a6d87918
#
_entry.id   8ce94f4f94d81206f8a31b23a6d87918
#
_cell.length_a   1.000
_cell.length_b   1.000
_cell.length_c   1.000
_cell.angle_alpha   90.00
_cell.angle_beta   90.00
_cell.angle_gamma   90.00
#
_symmetry.space_group_name_H-M   'P 1'
#
loop_
_entity.id
_entity.type
_entity.pdbx_description
1 polymer ?
#
loop_
_entity_poly.entity_id
_entity_poly.type
_entity_poly.pdbx_seq_one_letter_code
_entity_poly.pdbx_strand_id
1 'polypeptide(L)'
;VDIVVLVVAADDGVMPQTIESIKYALAAETPIIIAINKMDSYDANPQKVETDLLQHSVITESMSGEVQAIQVSAKKKTGLADLAEAISNQAELMELKANPTRNADGLVIESKIEKGRGPVATLLVKRGTLKRGQIVVAGEYWGKVKAMMDERNSQLKVASPSTPVVVMGMDGAPAPGEPFAVVDSEQRAREL
;
A
#
# COMPACT_ATOMS: atom_id res chain seq x y z
N VAL A 1 1.26 -6.46 -3.19
CA VAL A 1 2.18 -5.30 -3.17
C VAL A 1 3.22 -5.48 -4.27
N ASP A 2 3.44 -4.43 -5.06
CA ASP A 2 4.37 -4.47 -6.20
C ASP A 2 5.76 -3.92 -5.84
N ILE A 3 5.80 -2.92 -4.98
CA ILE A 3 7.05 -2.30 -4.51
C ILE A 3 6.93 -2.05 -3.01
N VAL A 4 7.98 -2.37 -2.25
CA VAL A 4 8.04 -2.06 -0.82
C VAL A 4 8.95 -0.85 -0.61
N VAL A 5 8.43 0.19 0.00
CA VAL A 5 9.23 1.33 0.46
C VAL A 5 9.48 1.13 1.96
N LEU A 6 10.71 0.84 2.31
CA LEU A 6 11.11 0.57 3.68
C LEU A 6 11.70 1.84 4.28
N VAL A 7 11.03 2.38 5.29
CA VAL A 7 11.46 3.62 5.97
C VAL A 7 12.32 3.25 7.17
N VAL A 8 13.55 3.74 7.19
CA VAL A 8 14.51 3.50 8.26
C VAL A 8 15.00 4.86 8.79
N ALA A 9 14.96 5.04 10.10
CA ALA A 9 15.45 6.27 10.72
C ALA A 9 16.99 6.30 10.72
N ALA A 10 17.56 7.40 10.22
CA ALA A 10 19.03 7.56 10.13
C ALA A 10 19.72 7.63 11.49
N ASP A 11 18.99 7.99 12.54
CA ASP A 11 19.50 8.06 13.91
C ASP A 11 19.36 6.73 14.68
N ASP A 12 18.29 5.98 14.44
CA ASP A 12 18.02 4.72 15.13
C ASP A 12 18.62 3.49 14.42
N GLY A 13 18.79 3.56 13.11
CA GLY A 13 19.26 2.45 12.30
C GLY A 13 18.21 1.37 12.08
N VAL A 14 18.67 0.16 11.76
CA VAL A 14 17.81 -0.99 11.48
C VAL A 14 17.25 -1.58 12.77
N MET A 15 15.94 -1.58 12.91
CA MET A 15 15.21 -2.10 14.08
C MET A 15 14.64 -3.48 13.80
N PRO A 16 14.24 -4.26 14.85
CA PRO A 16 13.67 -5.59 14.64
C PRO A 16 12.47 -5.64 13.68
N GLN A 17 11.61 -4.64 13.72
CA GLN A 17 10.47 -4.52 12.80
C GLN A 17 10.91 -4.34 11.35
N THR A 18 12.01 -3.62 11.14
CA THR A 18 12.62 -3.42 9.83
C THR A 18 13.12 -4.74 9.27
N ILE A 19 13.79 -5.55 10.10
CA ILE A 19 14.31 -6.86 9.73
C ILE A 19 13.16 -7.77 9.30
N GLU A 20 12.07 -7.77 10.04
CA GLU A 20 10.88 -8.56 9.72
C GLU A 20 10.29 -8.16 8.36
N SER A 21 10.16 -6.86 8.11
CA SER A 21 9.68 -6.33 6.82
C SER A 21 10.59 -6.74 5.66
N ILE A 22 11.91 -6.72 5.85
CA ILE A 22 12.88 -7.18 4.85
C ILE A 22 12.67 -8.65 4.54
N LYS A 23 12.50 -9.50 5.55
CA LYS A 23 12.27 -10.93 5.36
C LYS A 23 11.02 -11.21 4.54
N TYR A 24 9.92 -10.52 4.81
CA TYR A 24 8.69 -10.65 4.04
C TYR A 24 8.86 -10.21 2.59
N ALA A 25 9.52 -9.08 2.36
CA ALA A 25 9.75 -8.57 1.01
C ALA A 25 10.64 -9.51 0.19
N LEU A 26 11.71 -10.05 0.79
CA LEU A 26 12.61 -10.99 0.13
C LEU A 26 11.92 -12.32 -0.17
N ALA A 27 11.11 -12.83 0.76
CA ALA A 27 10.34 -14.06 0.56
C ALA A 27 9.31 -13.93 -0.56
N ALA A 28 8.72 -12.75 -0.72
CA ALA A 28 7.76 -12.45 -1.79
C ALA A 28 8.44 -12.02 -3.11
N GLU A 29 9.76 -11.95 -3.14
CA GLU A 29 10.54 -11.46 -4.29
C GLU A 29 10.09 -10.07 -4.75
N THR A 30 9.69 -9.22 -3.81
CA THR A 30 9.22 -7.87 -4.07
C THR A 30 10.38 -6.88 -4.06
N PRO A 31 10.52 -6.01 -5.06
CA PRO A 31 11.56 -4.97 -5.06
C PRO A 31 11.42 -4.04 -3.86
N ILE A 32 12.56 -3.65 -3.28
CA ILE A 32 12.64 -2.78 -2.11
C ILE A 32 13.30 -1.47 -2.49
N ILE A 33 12.73 -0.37 -2.01
CA ILE A 33 13.36 0.96 -2.03
C ILE A 33 13.52 1.40 -0.57
N ILE A 34 14.70 1.82 -0.19
CA ILE A 34 14.98 2.28 1.17
C ILE A 34 14.84 3.80 1.24
N ALA A 35 14.01 4.26 2.16
CA ALA A 35 13.92 5.69 2.50
C ALA A 35 14.59 5.90 3.85
N ILE A 36 15.77 6.50 3.85
CA ILE A 36 16.52 6.82 5.06
C ILE A 36 15.99 8.15 5.57
N ASN A 37 15.09 8.10 6.54
CA ASN A 37 14.40 9.26 7.09
C ASN A 37 15.17 9.89 8.26
N LYS A 38 14.70 11.02 8.73
CA LYS A 38 15.30 11.80 9.82
C LYS A 38 16.74 12.24 9.52
N MET A 39 17.03 12.56 8.28
CA MET A 39 18.35 13.10 7.88
C MET A 39 18.64 14.46 8.50
N ASP A 40 17.62 15.15 9.00
CA ASP A 40 17.74 16.40 9.76
C ASP A 40 18.16 16.19 11.22
N SER A 41 18.20 14.96 11.70
CA SER A 41 18.63 14.64 13.06
C SER A 41 20.15 14.84 13.22
N TYR A 42 20.55 15.32 14.39
CA TYR A 42 21.97 15.49 14.74
C TYR A 42 22.74 14.16 14.69
N ASP A 43 22.10 13.07 15.07
CA ASP A 43 22.70 11.73 15.12
C ASP A 43 22.52 10.93 13.82
N ALA A 44 22.06 11.57 12.73
CA ALA A 44 21.85 10.89 11.46
C ALA A 44 23.13 10.26 10.91
N ASN A 45 23.10 8.95 10.66
CA ASN A 45 24.21 8.20 10.10
C ASN A 45 23.71 7.25 9.01
N PRO A 46 23.54 7.71 7.76
CA PRO A 46 23.03 6.89 6.68
C PRO A 46 23.97 5.73 6.31
N GLN A 47 25.27 5.88 6.47
CA GLN A 47 26.23 4.80 6.16
C GLN A 47 26.06 3.62 7.11
N LYS A 48 25.77 3.89 8.38
CA LYS A 48 25.49 2.83 9.35
C LYS A 48 24.24 2.06 8.96
N VAL A 49 23.20 2.76 8.53
CA VAL A 49 21.95 2.14 8.04
C VAL A 49 22.24 1.21 6.87
N GLU A 50 22.97 1.67 5.87
CA GLU A 50 23.31 0.87 4.70
C GLU A 50 24.17 -0.35 5.06
N THR A 51 25.11 -0.20 5.99
CA THR A 51 25.94 -1.31 6.50
C THR A 51 25.09 -2.34 7.24
N ASP A 52 24.17 -1.89 8.09
CA ASP A 52 23.26 -2.78 8.82
C ASP A 52 22.32 -3.54 7.86
N LEU A 53 21.85 -2.88 6.82
CA LEU A 53 21.02 -3.51 5.79
C LEU A 53 21.77 -4.59 5.02
N LEU A 54 23.05 -4.39 4.78
CA LEU A 54 23.91 -5.37 4.10
C LEU A 54 23.93 -6.71 4.85
N GLN A 55 23.90 -6.68 6.17
CA GLN A 55 23.86 -7.88 7.01
C GLN A 55 22.56 -8.67 6.85
N HIS A 56 21.50 -8.03 6.34
CA HIS A 56 20.19 -8.62 6.10
C HIS A 56 19.92 -8.87 4.63
N SER A 57 20.95 -8.99 3.81
CA SER A 57 20.88 -9.26 2.37
C SER A 57 20.27 -8.13 1.53
N VAL A 58 20.26 -6.92 2.05
CA VAL A 58 19.85 -5.72 1.32
C VAL A 58 21.09 -4.92 0.97
N ILE A 59 21.49 -4.99 -0.30
CA ILE A 59 22.71 -4.32 -0.80
C ILE A 59 22.27 -3.08 -1.58
N THR A 60 22.63 -1.90 -1.07
CA THR A 60 22.28 -0.62 -1.68
C THR A 60 23.19 -0.28 -2.86
N GLU A 61 22.75 0.63 -3.72
CA GLU A 61 23.55 1.06 -4.88
C GLU A 61 24.91 1.63 -4.50
N SER A 62 25.00 2.35 -3.38
CA SER A 62 26.27 2.89 -2.86
C SER A 62 27.27 1.79 -2.48
N MET A 63 26.79 0.58 -2.25
CA MET A 63 27.59 -0.60 -1.95
C MET A 63 27.63 -1.60 -3.11
N SER A 64 27.43 -1.11 -4.33
CA SER A 64 27.42 -1.88 -5.57
C SER A 64 26.29 -2.90 -5.69
N GLY A 65 25.18 -2.67 -4.99
CA GLY A 65 23.97 -3.47 -5.08
C GLY A 65 22.93 -2.87 -6.03
N GLU A 66 21.72 -3.42 -5.99
CA GLU A 66 20.61 -3.01 -6.85
C GLU A 66 19.54 -2.21 -6.11
N VAL A 67 19.58 -2.15 -4.80
CA VAL A 67 18.58 -1.49 -3.98
C VAL A 67 18.84 0.00 -3.90
N GLN A 68 17.85 0.82 -4.28
CA GLN A 68 17.95 2.27 -4.16
C GLN A 68 17.73 2.71 -2.71
N ALA A 69 18.63 3.54 -2.21
CA ALA A 69 18.51 4.15 -0.88
C ALA A 69 18.46 5.67 -1.03
N ILE A 70 17.35 6.27 -0.62
CA ILE A 70 17.08 7.69 -0.76
C ILE A 70 17.09 8.34 0.63
N GLN A 71 17.93 9.36 0.80
CA GLN A 71 18.01 10.13 2.03
C GLN A 71 16.92 11.19 2.07
N VAL A 72 16.07 11.14 3.09
CA VAL A 72 14.92 12.03 3.21
C VAL A 72 14.78 12.62 4.61
N SER A 73 14.08 13.74 4.71
CA SER A 73 13.54 14.27 5.97
C SER A 73 12.08 14.60 5.77
N ALA A 74 11.20 13.77 6.30
CA ALA A 74 9.76 14.02 6.22
C ALA A 74 9.38 15.30 6.97
N LYS A 75 10.06 15.61 8.07
CA LYS A 75 9.84 16.82 8.85
C LYS A 75 10.16 18.09 8.06
N LYS A 76 11.29 18.09 7.35
CA LYS A 76 11.73 19.23 6.53
C LYS A 76 11.28 19.15 5.08
N LYS A 77 10.62 18.05 4.71
CA LYS A 77 10.15 17.78 3.35
C LYS A 77 11.28 17.79 2.31
N THR A 78 12.48 17.34 2.70
CA THR A 78 13.63 17.20 1.78
C THR A 78 13.75 15.77 1.27
N GLY A 79 14.20 15.60 0.03
CA GLY A 79 14.42 14.29 -0.59
C GLY A 79 13.14 13.55 -1.00
N LEU A 80 11.96 14.08 -0.72
CA LEU A 80 10.69 13.41 -1.03
C LEU A 80 10.44 13.31 -2.53
N ALA A 81 10.84 14.32 -3.29
CA ALA A 81 10.74 14.29 -4.75
C ALA A 81 11.63 13.20 -5.35
N ASP A 82 12.85 13.02 -4.82
CA ASP A 82 13.77 11.97 -5.24
C ASP A 82 13.22 10.58 -4.90
N LEU A 83 12.58 10.44 -3.76
CA LEU A 83 11.92 9.19 -3.38
C LEU A 83 10.77 8.86 -4.33
N ALA A 84 9.92 9.83 -4.66
CA ALA A 84 8.82 9.67 -5.61
C ALA A 84 9.33 9.28 -6.99
N GLU A 85 10.41 9.90 -7.46
CA GLU A 85 11.06 9.57 -8.72
C GLU A 85 11.61 8.14 -8.72
N ALA A 86 12.25 7.71 -7.62
CA ALA A 86 12.77 6.34 -7.48
C ALA A 86 11.64 5.31 -7.58
N ILE A 87 10.50 5.56 -6.93
CA ILE A 87 9.32 4.69 -7.00
C ILE A 87 8.78 4.63 -8.44
N SER A 88 8.67 5.77 -9.10
CA SER A 88 8.19 5.88 -10.48
C SER A 88 9.09 5.12 -11.45
N ASN A 89 10.40 5.28 -11.34
CA ASN A 89 11.38 4.58 -12.18
C ASN A 89 11.32 3.07 -11.97
N GLN A 90 11.18 2.62 -10.72
CA GLN A 90 11.04 1.20 -10.41
C GLN A 90 9.76 0.62 -11.00
N ALA A 91 8.65 1.35 -10.94
CA ALA A 91 7.39 0.93 -11.52
C ALA A 91 7.48 0.81 -13.05
N GLU A 92 8.18 1.71 -13.72
CA GLU A 92 8.42 1.64 -15.17
C GLU A 92 9.23 0.39 -15.55
N LEU A 93 10.29 0.09 -14.79
CA LEU A 93 11.12 -1.10 -15.03
C LEU A 93 10.33 -2.40 -14.89
N MET A 94 9.34 -2.43 -14.01
CA MET A 94 8.49 -3.58 -13.78
C MET A 94 7.34 -3.72 -14.79
N GLU A 95 7.10 -2.69 -15.59
CA GLU A 95 5.99 -2.64 -16.57
C GLU A 95 4.64 -2.99 -15.92
N LEU A 96 4.34 -2.40 -14.75
CA LEU A 96 3.11 -2.66 -14.02
C LEU A 96 1.89 -2.25 -14.84
N LYS A 97 0.94 -3.18 -14.98
CA LYS A 97 -0.27 -3.00 -15.79
C LYS A 97 -1.50 -3.48 -15.05
N ALA A 98 -2.63 -2.85 -15.34
CA ALA A 98 -3.93 -3.27 -14.85
C ALA A 98 -5.00 -2.97 -15.90
N ASN A 99 -6.06 -3.80 -15.94
CA ASN A 99 -7.18 -3.59 -16.85
C ASN A 99 -8.31 -2.81 -16.13
N PRO A 100 -8.57 -1.54 -16.51
CA PRO A 100 -9.61 -0.74 -15.85
C PRO A 100 -11.04 -1.09 -16.28
N THR A 101 -11.23 -1.89 -17.35
CA THR A 101 -12.55 -2.18 -17.90
C THR A 101 -13.24 -3.39 -17.30
N ARG A 102 -12.52 -4.23 -16.56
CA ARG A 102 -13.10 -5.40 -15.89
C ARG A 102 -13.77 -5.01 -14.57
N ASN A 103 -14.53 -5.93 -13.98
CA ASN A 103 -15.03 -5.78 -12.62
C ASN A 103 -13.88 -5.65 -11.64
N ALA A 104 -14.02 -4.77 -10.67
CA ALA A 104 -12.97 -4.50 -9.71
C ALA A 104 -12.71 -5.70 -8.79
N ASP A 105 -11.46 -5.92 -8.48
CA ASP A 105 -11.02 -6.76 -7.38
C ASP A 105 -9.80 -6.15 -6.70
N GLY A 106 -9.49 -6.61 -5.51
CA GLY A 106 -8.36 -6.10 -4.75
C GLY A 106 -8.34 -6.64 -3.34
N LEU A 107 -7.83 -5.83 -2.43
CA LEU A 107 -7.63 -6.21 -1.03
C LEU A 107 -8.29 -5.22 -0.08
N VAL A 108 -8.71 -5.74 1.08
CA VAL A 108 -9.12 -4.92 2.21
C VAL A 108 -7.86 -4.45 2.95
N ILE A 109 -7.66 -3.14 3.04
CA ILE A 109 -6.53 -2.56 3.78
C ILE A 109 -6.86 -2.51 5.27
N GLU A 110 -8.02 -1.95 5.60
CA GLU A 110 -8.52 -1.88 6.97
C GLU A 110 -10.04 -1.81 6.97
N SER A 111 -10.65 -2.06 8.11
CA SER A 111 -12.09 -1.91 8.28
C SER A 111 -12.39 -1.56 9.72
N LYS A 112 -13.51 -0.88 9.92
CA LYS A 112 -13.98 -0.49 11.25
C LYS A 112 -15.49 -0.26 11.22
N ILE A 113 -16.10 -0.26 12.39
CA ILE A 113 -17.51 0.12 12.54
C ILE A 113 -17.53 1.52 13.15
N GLU A 114 -18.02 2.50 12.40
CA GLU A 114 -18.12 3.87 12.84
C GLU A 114 -19.52 4.20 13.32
N LYS A 115 -19.60 4.96 14.41
CA LYS A 115 -20.88 5.44 14.93
C LYS A 115 -21.54 6.38 13.91
N GLY A 116 -22.76 6.07 13.52
CA GLY A 116 -23.51 6.85 12.54
C GLY A 116 -23.26 6.48 11.08
N ARG A 117 -22.16 5.81 10.76
CA ARG A 117 -21.84 5.34 9.40
C ARG A 117 -21.94 3.83 9.22
N GLY A 118 -21.87 3.08 10.34
CA GLY A 118 -21.86 1.62 10.31
C GLY A 118 -20.50 1.07 9.85
N PRO A 119 -20.48 -0.14 9.25
CA PRO A 119 -19.26 -0.72 8.74
C PRO A 119 -18.64 0.12 7.62
N VAL A 120 -17.35 0.42 7.76
CA VAL A 120 -16.56 1.19 6.80
C VAL A 120 -15.32 0.39 6.49
N ALA A 121 -15.03 0.15 5.22
CA ALA A 121 -13.87 -0.58 4.77
C ALA A 121 -13.02 0.27 3.83
N THR A 122 -11.70 0.27 4.03
CA THR A 122 -10.76 0.84 3.09
C THR A 122 -10.28 -0.25 2.17
N LEU A 123 -10.56 -0.12 0.88
CA LEU A 123 -10.24 -1.10 -0.16
C LEU A 123 -9.17 -0.55 -1.07
N LEU A 124 -8.22 -1.41 -1.46
CA LEU A 124 -7.28 -1.11 -2.53
C LEU A 124 -7.73 -1.83 -3.81
N VAL A 125 -8.13 -1.07 -4.81
CA VAL A 125 -8.50 -1.61 -6.12
C VAL A 125 -7.22 -2.01 -6.85
N LYS A 126 -7.05 -3.30 -7.11
CA LYS A 126 -5.88 -3.82 -7.83
C LYS A 126 -6.16 -3.96 -9.32
N ARG A 127 -7.33 -4.43 -9.70
CA ARG A 127 -7.76 -4.61 -11.08
C ARG A 127 -9.17 -4.10 -11.26
N GLY A 128 -9.47 -3.65 -12.47
CA GLY A 128 -10.80 -3.15 -12.81
C GLY A 128 -11.09 -1.78 -12.22
N THR A 129 -12.32 -1.35 -12.35
CA THR A 129 -12.80 -0.07 -11.83
C THR A 129 -14.01 -0.30 -10.93
N LEU A 130 -13.91 0.15 -9.68
CA LEU A 130 -15.02 0.06 -8.72
C LEU A 130 -15.92 1.27 -8.88
N LYS A 131 -17.23 1.03 -8.98
CA LYS A 131 -18.23 2.08 -9.17
C LYS A 131 -19.23 2.07 -8.02
N ARG A 132 -19.73 3.26 -7.66
CA ARG A 132 -20.80 3.38 -6.68
C ARG A 132 -22.05 2.64 -7.19
N GLY A 133 -22.72 1.93 -6.29
CA GLY A 133 -23.90 1.12 -6.60
C GLY A 133 -23.62 -0.33 -6.95
N GLN A 134 -22.35 -0.71 -7.15
CA GLN A 134 -21.98 -2.10 -7.36
C GLN A 134 -22.00 -2.90 -6.06
N ILE A 135 -22.09 -4.22 -6.19
CA ILE A 135 -22.13 -5.15 -5.06
C ILE A 135 -20.73 -5.75 -4.87
N VAL A 136 -20.20 -5.66 -3.67
CA VAL A 136 -18.86 -6.11 -3.30
C VAL A 136 -18.96 -7.23 -2.28
N VAL A 137 -18.16 -8.28 -2.47
CA VAL A 137 -17.95 -9.36 -1.49
C VAL A 137 -16.53 -9.28 -0.98
N ALA A 138 -16.36 -9.29 0.34
CA ALA A 138 -15.05 -9.28 0.99
C ALA A 138 -15.09 -10.26 2.17
N GLY A 139 -14.35 -11.38 2.07
CA GLY A 139 -14.40 -12.44 3.06
C GLY A 139 -15.81 -12.98 3.25
N GLU A 140 -16.31 -12.94 4.49
CA GLU A 140 -17.65 -13.39 4.86
C GLU A 140 -18.74 -12.32 4.68
N TYR A 141 -18.36 -11.11 4.31
CA TYR A 141 -19.27 -9.97 4.24
C TYR A 141 -19.49 -9.52 2.82
N TRP A 142 -20.65 -8.93 2.58
CA TRP A 142 -20.99 -8.35 1.30
C TRP A 142 -21.79 -7.07 1.50
N GLY A 143 -21.93 -6.28 0.47
CA GLY A 143 -22.75 -5.09 0.53
C GLY A 143 -22.80 -4.34 -0.78
N LYS A 144 -23.74 -3.43 -0.88
CA LYS A 144 -23.85 -2.51 -2.00
C LYS A 144 -23.10 -1.23 -1.67
N VAL A 145 -22.21 -0.80 -2.54
CA VAL A 145 -21.43 0.42 -2.35
C VAL A 145 -22.38 1.63 -2.37
N LYS A 146 -22.66 2.19 -1.20
CA LYS A 146 -23.51 3.37 -1.05
C LYS A 146 -22.74 4.66 -1.27
N ALA A 147 -21.49 4.69 -0.82
CA ALA A 147 -20.62 5.84 -1.00
C ALA A 147 -19.17 5.38 -1.03
N MET A 148 -18.34 6.10 -1.77
CA MET A 148 -16.88 5.93 -1.81
C MET A 148 -16.24 7.29 -1.56
N MET A 149 -15.14 7.29 -0.80
CA MET A 149 -14.38 8.50 -0.49
C MET A 149 -12.90 8.23 -0.68
N ASP A 150 -12.17 9.27 -1.10
CA ASP A 150 -10.72 9.24 -1.15
C ASP A 150 -10.10 9.59 0.21
N GLU A 151 -8.78 9.68 0.27
CA GLU A 151 -8.03 10.05 1.48
C GLU A 151 -8.34 11.44 2.01
N ARG A 152 -8.96 12.28 1.20
CA ARG A 152 -9.36 13.66 1.56
C ARG A 152 -10.83 13.76 1.96
N ASN A 153 -11.51 12.61 2.12
CA ASN A 153 -12.95 12.52 2.35
C ASN A 153 -13.81 13.10 1.22
N SER A 154 -13.25 13.23 0.02
CA SER A 154 -14.00 13.65 -1.17
C SER A 154 -14.76 12.45 -1.73
N GLN A 155 -16.03 12.65 -2.07
CA GLN A 155 -16.86 11.58 -2.63
C GLN A 155 -16.39 11.24 -4.05
N LEU A 156 -16.28 9.94 -4.32
CA LEU A 156 -15.92 9.41 -5.63
C LEU A 156 -17.10 8.66 -6.24
N LYS A 157 -17.23 8.74 -7.56
CA LYS A 157 -18.19 7.93 -8.34
C LYS A 157 -17.56 6.64 -8.82
N VAL A 158 -16.26 6.66 -9.08
CA VAL A 158 -15.47 5.54 -9.59
C VAL A 158 -14.11 5.51 -8.90
N ALA A 159 -13.55 4.30 -8.75
CA ALA A 159 -12.20 4.07 -8.28
C ALA A 159 -11.45 3.20 -9.27
N SER A 160 -10.41 3.75 -9.89
CA SER A 160 -9.58 3.07 -10.87
C SER A 160 -8.55 2.14 -10.22
N PRO A 161 -7.84 1.29 -11.00
CA PRO A 161 -6.79 0.43 -10.45
C PRO A 161 -5.74 1.20 -9.65
N SER A 162 -5.24 0.58 -8.59
CA SER A 162 -4.26 1.14 -7.63
C SER A 162 -4.78 2.32 -6.80
N THR A 163 -6.08 2.50 -6.74
CA THR A 163 -6.70 3.58 -5.95
C THR A 163 -7.21 3.03 -4.61
N PRO A 164 -6.73 3.54 -3.47
CA PRO A 164 -7.34 3.23 -2.18
C PRO A 164 -8.62 4.05 -2.01
N VAL A 165 -9.69 3.40 -1.55
CA VAL A 165 -10.98 4.06 -1.33
C VAL A 165 -11.64 3.58 -0.05
N VAL A 166 -12.32 4.49 0.62
CA VAL A 166 -13.16 4.16 1.77
C VAL A 166 -14.58 3.91 1.27
N VAL A 167 -15.10 2.72 1.55
CA VAL A 167 -16.41 2.26 1.07
C VAL A 167 -17.37 2.10 2.24
N MET A 168 -18.58 2.62 2.09
CA MET A 168 -19.69 2.42 3.02
C MET A 168 -20.76 1.55 2.36
N GLY A 169 -21.50 0.78 3.15
CA GLY A 169 -22.59 -0.06 2.70
C GLY A 169 -22.40 -1.55 2.88
N MET A 170 -21.25 -1.98 3.40
CA MET A 170 -21.01 -3.37 3.76
C MET A 170 -21.89 -3.79 4.94
N ASP A 171 -22.23 -5.07 5.03
CA ASP A 171 -23.01 -5.64 6.13
C ASP A 171 -22.17 -5.98 7.37
N GLY A 172 -20.86 -5.81 7.29
CA GLY A 172 -19.95 -6.03 8.39
C GLY A 172 -18.57 -5.48 8.07
N ALA A 173 -17.63 -5.66 8.99
CA ALA A 173 -16.26 -5.19 8.84
C ALA A 173 -15.34 -6.37 8.44
N PRO A 174 -14.97 -6.52 7.15
CA PRO A 174 -14.08 -7.61 6.72
C PRO A 174 -12.68 -7.44 7.31
N ALA A 175 -11.97 -8.55 7.49
CA ALA A 175 -10.63 -8.52 8.05
C ALA A 175 -9.61 -7.88 7.09
N PRO A 176 -8.63 -7.12 7.60
CA PRO A 176 -7.55 -6.61 6.76
C PRO A 176 -6.80 -7.75 6.07
N GLY A 177 -6.44 -7.52 4.80
CA GLY A 177 -5.75 -8.52 3.98
C GLY A 177 -6.67 -9.45 3.21
N GLU A 178 -7.97 -9.48 3.50
CA GLU A 178 -8.92 -10.29 2.73
C GLU A 178 -9.12 -9.74 1.33
N PRO A 179 -9.25 -10.62 0.31
CA PRO A 179 -9.58 -10.17 -1.03
C PRO A 179 -11.04 -9.71 -1.12
N PHE A 180 -11.30 -8.73 -1.96
CA PHE A 180 -12.65 -8.35 -2.34
C PHE A 180 -12.85 -8.49 -3.85
N ALA A 181 -14.10 -8.66 -4.26
CA ALA A 181 -14.48 -8.70 -5.67
C ALA A 181 -15.89 -8.14 -5.87
N VAL A 182 -16.09 -7.54 -7.04
CA VAL A 182 -17.42 -7.08 -7.48
C VAL A 182 -18.17 -8.26 -8.09
N VAL A 183 -19.43 -8.42 -7.70
CA VAL A 183 -20.33 -9.46 -8.23
C VAL A 183 -21.56 -8.82 -8.89
N ASP A 184 -22.21 -9.58 -9.78
CA ASP A 184 -23.29 -9.05 -10.62
C ASP A 184 -24.63 -8.91 -9.90
N SER A 185 -24.82 -9.65 -8.79
CA SER A 185 -26.10 -9.64 -8.06
C SER A 185 -25.91 -9.95 -6.59
N GLU A 186 -26.89 -9.52 -5.78
CA GLU A 186 -26.93 -9.84 -4.35
C GLU A 186 -27.06 -11.34 -4.10
N GLN A 187 -27.77 -12.05 -4.97
CA GLN A 187 -27.91 -13.49 -4.87
C GLN A 187 -26.54 -14.18 -4.97
N ARG A 188 -25.72 -13.78 -5.96
CA ARG A 188 -24.39 -14.34 -6.13
C ARG A 188 -23.46 -14.00 -4.97
N ALA A 189 -23.63 -12.82 -4.37
CA ALA A 189 -22.88 -12.43 -3.18
C ALA A 189 -23.18 -13.34 -1.98
N ARG A 190 -24.42 -13.78 -1.83
CA ARG A 190 -24.83 -14.69 -0.75
C ARG A 190 -24.36 -16.12 -0.94
N GLU A 191 -24.09 -16.54 -2.18
CA GLU A 191 -23.64 -17.89 -2.52
C GLU A 191 -22.13 -18.08 -2.36
N LEU A 192 -21.36 -17.00 -2.22
CA LEU A 192 -19.91 -16.99 -2.05
C LEU A 192 -19.50 -16.85 -0.59
#